data_787ccc5aa3e714da23748abb6e5d4793
#
_entry.id   787ccc5aa3e714da23748abb6e5d4793
#
_cell.length_a   1.000
_cell.length_b   1.000
_cell.length_c   1.000
_cell.angle_alpha   90.00
_cell.angle_beta   90.00
_cell.angle_gamma   90.00
#
_symmetry.space_group_name_H-M   'P 1'
#
loop_
_entity.id
_entity.type
_entity.pdbx_description
1 polymer ?
#
loop_
_entity_poly.entity_id
_entity_poly.type
_entity_poly.pdbx_seq_one_letter_code
_entity_poly.pdbx_strand_id
1 'polypeptide(L)'
;KRFPRLKERRKQLAGTLSGGEQQMLATARALIIKPQIILMDEPSMGLSPILVNEIFTIIKEINQMGTTVLLVEQNAKMALSIADYAYVIETGRIVLEGEAKSLLENDAIKKAYLGG
;
A
#
# COMPACT_ATOMS: atom_id res chain seq x y z
N LYS A 1 13.84 -11.09 -10.04
CA LYS A 1 14.09 -10.03 -9.05
C LYS A 1 12.84 -9.55 -8.42
N ARG A 2 12.89 -9.44 -7.10
CA ARG A 2 11.68 -9.16 -6.32
C ARG A 2 11.26 -7.70 -6.40
N PHE A 3 12.22 -6.79 -6.46
CA PHE A 3 11.94 -5.36 -6.38
C PHE A 3 12.72 -4.62 -7.44
N PRO A 4 12.21 -4.58 -8.69
CA PRO A 4 12.92 -3.91 -9.78
C PRO A 4 13.25 -2.46 -9.48
N ARG A 5 12.31 -1.73 -8.83
CA ARG A 5 12.52 -0.31 -8.51
C ARG A 5 13.65 -0.11 -7.53
N LEU A 6 13.73 -0.96 -6.52
CA LEU A 6 14.81 -0.88 -5.54
C LEU A 6 16.16 -1.20 -6.17
N LYS A 7 16.18 -2.17 -7.07
CA LYS A 7 17.41 -2.49 -7.79
C LYS A 7 17.90 -1.33 -8.63
N GLU A 8 17.00 -0.67 -9.35
CA GLU A 8 17.34 0.48 -10.15
C GLU A 8 17.90 1.63 -9.33
N ARG A 9 17.43 1.79 -8.10
CA ARG A 9 17.75 2.93 -7.25
C ARG A 9 18.78 2.65 -6.18
N ARG A 10 19.28 1.44 -6.08
CA ARG A 10 20.21 1.10 -5.00
C ARG A 10 21.48 1.94 -4.98
N LYS A 11 21.86 2.49 -6.11
CA LYS A 11 23.04 3.35 -6.22
C LYS A 11 22.78 4.78 -5.73
N GLN A 12 21.54 5.11 -5.44
CA GLN A 12 21.16 6.44 -4.98
C GLN A 12 21.05 6.52 -3.47
N LEU A 13 21.56 5.54 -2.76
CA LEU A 13 21.28 5.39 -1.32
C LEU A 13 21.89 6.44 -0.43
N ALA A 14 22.97 7.04 -0.82
CA ALA A 14 23.79 7.83 0.10
C ALA A 14 23.18 9.19 0.43
N GLY A 15 22.02 9.20 1.07
CA GLY A 15 21.45 10.42 1.61
C GLY A 15 20.66 11.27 0.66
N THR A 16 20.46 10.80 -0.58
CA THR A 16 19.69 11.54 -1.58
C THR A 16 18.30 10.96 -1.81
N LEU A 17 17.90 10.01 -0.98
CA LEU A 17 16.62 9.34 -1.14
C LEU A 17 15.45 10.25 -0.78
N SER A 18 14.43 10.28 -1.64
CA SER A 18 13.17 10.91 -1.34
C SER A 18 12.42 10.11 -0.27
N GLY A 19 11.35 10.69 0.29
CA GLY A 19 10.51 9.99 1.25
C GLY A 19 9.98 8.67 0.71
N GLY A 20 9.59 8.65 -0.58
CA GLY A 20 9.09 7.43 -1.21
C GLY A 20 10.15 6.35 -1.35
N GLU A 21 11.36 6.76 -1.70
CA GLU A 21 12.47 5.83 -1.84
C GLU A 21 12.89 5.27 -0.49
N GLN A 22 12.83 6.08 0.56
CA GLN A 22 13.07 5.61 1.93
C GLN A 22 12.03 4.59 2.34
N GLN A 23 10.77 4.80 1.96
CA GLN A 23 9.67 3.88 2.24
C GLN A 23 9.92 2.54 1.55
N MET A 24 10.32 2.56 0.28
CA MET A 24 10.66 1.35 -0.46
C MET A 24 11.81 0.59 0.19
N LEU A 25 12.82 1.31 0.65
CA LEU A 25 13.98 0.70 1.30
C LEU A 25 13.59 0.04 2.62
N ALA A 26 12.75 0.70 3.41
CA ALA A 26 12.25 0.15 4.66
C ALA A 26 11.44 -1.13 4.40
N THR A 27 10.62 -1.13 3.37
CA THR A 27 9.84 -2.29 2.97
C THR A 27 10.75 -3.45 2.57
N ALA A 28 11.78 -3.17 1.78
CA ALA A 28 12.72 -4.19 1.36
C ALA A 28 13.48 -4.80 2.56
N ARG A 29 13.86 -3.97 3.53
CA ARG A 29 14.52 -4.45 4.75
C ARG A 29 13.63 -5.39 5.53
N ALA A 30 12.35 -5.04 5.66
CA ALA A 30 11.38 -5.90 6.34
C ALA A 30 11.27 -7.26 5.66
N LEU A 31 11.39 -7.30 4.34
CA LEU A 31 11.25 -8.54 3.58
C LEU A 31 12.49 -9.43 3.60
N ILE A 32 13.64 -8.89 3.98
CA ILE A 32 14.86 -9.71 4.11
C ILE A 32 14.64 -10.83 5.12
N ILE A 33 13.87 -10.58 6.16
CA ILE A 33 13.57 -11.59 7.17
C ILE A 33 12.41 -12.51 6.76
N LYS A 34 11.86 -12.31 5.58
CA LYS A 34 10.78 -13.12 4.97
C LYS A 34 9.58 -13.31 5.91
N PRO A 35 8.92 -12.24 6.32
CA PRO A 35 7.80 -12.35 7.26
C PRO A 35 6.59 -13.00 6.58
N GLN A 36 5.73 -13.64 7.39
CA GLN A 36 4.46 -14.14 6.92
C GLN A 36 3.43 -13.04 6.78
N ILE A 37 3.56 -11.99 7.59
CA ILE A 37 2.68 -10.84 7.55
C ILE A 37 3.51 -9.58 7.72
N ILE A 38 3.14 -8.54 7.01
CA ILE A 38 3.77 -7.23 7.13
C ILE A 38 2.67 -6.18 7.36
N LEU A 39 2.95 -5.26 8.28
CA LEU A 39 2.04 -4.15 8.56
C LEU A 39 2.58 -2.89 7.90
N MET A 40 1.71 -2.19 7.17
CA MET A 40 2.07 -0.94 6.51
C MET A 40 1.06 0.13 6.90
N ASP A 41 1.56 1.18 7.54
CA ASP A 41 0.73 2.27 8.04
C ASP A 41 0.90 3.50 7.16
N GLU A 42 -0.11 3.76 6.34
CA GLU A 42 -0.19 4.89 5.43
C GLU A 42 1.08 5.10 4.59
N PRO A 43 1.52 4.06 3.87
CA PRO A 43 2.79 4.15 3.14
C PRO A 43 2.81 5.18 2.02
N SER A 44 1.65 5.64 1.54
CA SER A 44 1.59 6.63 0.46
C SER A 44 1.54 8.07 0.96
N MET A 45 1.45 8.29 2.28
CA MET A 45 1.28 9.63 2.83
C MET A 45 2.44 10.56 2.45
N GLY A 46 2.10 11.72 1.91
CA GLY A 46 3.09 12.73 1.54
C GLY A 46 3.88 12.44 0.27
N LEU A 47 3.57 11.40 -0.45
CA LEU A 47 4.29 11.04 -1.67
C LEU A 47 3.67 11.69 -2.91
N SER A 48 4.50 11.92 -3.92
CA SER A 48 4.01 12.36 -5.23
C SER A 48 3.17 11.25 -5.88
N PRO A 49 2.30 11.59 -6.86
CA PRO A 49 1.48 10.56 -7.52
C PRO A 49 2.30 9.42 -8.14
N ILE A 50 3.46 9.73 -8.70
CA ILE A 50 4.32 8.70 -9.30
C ILE A 50 4.83 7.74 -8.23
N LEU A 51 5.26 8.26 -7.09
CA LEU A 51 5.75 7.44 -5.99
C LEU A 51 4.63 6.66 -5.33
N VAL A 52 3.43 7.21 -5.26
CA VAL A 52 2.26 6.49 -4.77
C VAL A 52 2.04 5.24 -5.62
N ASN A 53 2.04 5.38 -6.95
CA ASN A 53 1.87 4.23 -7.84
C ASN A 53 2.98 3.20 -7.66
N GLU A 54 4.22 3.64 -7.49
CA GLU A 54 5.33 2.73 -7.28
C GLU A 54 5.19 1.94 -5.98
N ILE A 55 4.81 2.60 -4.89
CA ILE A 55 4.69 1.92 -3.60
C ILE A 55 3.55 0.89 -3.63
N PHE A 56 2.42 1.22 -4.27
CA PHE A 56 1.31 0.28 -4.37
C PHE A 56 1.65 -0.91 -5.27
N THR A 57 2.45 -0.69 -6.32
CA THR A 57 2.95 -1.79 -7.15
C THR A 57 3.81 -2.75 -6.33
N ILE A 58 4.69 -2.21 -5.50
CA ILE A 58 5.55 -3.01 -4.63
C ILE A 58 4.72 -3.79 -3.61
N ILE A 59 3.73 -3.16 -3.00
CA ILE A 59 2.84 -3.84 -2.05
C ILE A 59 2.16 -5.03 -2.72
N LYS A 60 1.68 -4.84 -3.93
CA LYS A 60 1.05 -5.92 -4.68
C LYS A 60 2.04 -7.06 -4.97
N GLU A 61 3.25 -6.73 -5.36
CA GLU A 61 4.29 -7.73 -5.60
C GLU A 61 4.61 -8.54 -4.34
N ILE A 62 4.71 -7.86 -3.21
CA ILE A 62 4.94 -8.50 -1.91
C ILE A 62 3.86 -9.53 -1.61
N ASN A 63 2.61 -9.13 -1.79
CA ASN A 63 1.48 -10.01 -1.54
C ASN A 63 1.48 -11.20 -2.49
N GLN A 64 1.80 -10.97 -3.75
CA GLN A 64 1.87 -12.04 -4.75
C GLN A 64 2.97 -13.07 -4.45
N MET A 65 3.97 -12.68 -3.70
CA MET A 65 5.03 -13.60 -3.27
C MET A 65 4.66 -14.42 -2.03
N GLY A 66 3.44 -14.26 -1.54
CA GLY A 66 2.93 -15.05 -0.43
C GLY A 66 2.94 -14.37 0.93
N THR A 67 3.36 -13.11 1.00
CA THR A 67 3.30 -12.36 2.25
C THR A 67 1.92 -11.73 2.42
N THR A 68 1.29 -11.95 3.57
CA THR A 68 0.05 -11.26 3.90
C THR A 68 0.37 -9.82 4.25
N VAL A 69 -0.37 -8.89 3.67
CA VAL A 69 -0.17 -7.46 3.93
C VAL A 69 -1.40 -6.90 4.63
N LEU A 70 -1.19 -6.30 5.80
CA LEU A 70 -2.20 -5.50 6.46
C LEU A 70 -1.86 -4.04 6.19
N LEU A 71 -2.69 -3.40 5.37
CA LEU A 71 -2.44 -2.05 4.88
C LEU A 71 -3.43 -1.09 5.51
N VAL A 72 -2.91 -0.06 6.16
CA VAL A 72 -3.71 1.07 6.65
C VAL A 72 -3.48 2.22 5.67
N GLU A 73 -4.56 2.75 5.08
CA GLU A 73 -4.41 3.74 4.03
C GLU A 73 -5.62 4.67 3.98
N GLN A 74 -5.37 5.97 3.84
CA GLN A 74 -6.43 6.95 3.61
C GLN A 74 -6.83 7.02 2.15
N ASN A 75 -5.92 6.67 1.25
CA ASN A 75 -6.20 6.63 -0.18
C ASN A 75 -7.04 5.39 -0.48
N ALA A 76 -8.35 5.51 -0.23
CA ALA A 76 -9.26 4.37 -0.28
C ALA A 76 -9.31 3.73 -1.67
N LYS A 77 -9.32 4.55 -2.71
CA LYS A 77 -9.40 4.05 -4.08
C LYS A 77 -8.21 3.14 -4.42
N MET A 78 -7.00 3.61 -4.09
CA MET A 78 -5.79 2.84 -4.34
C MET A 78 -5.75 1.58 -3.48
N ALA A 79 -6.07 1.71 -2.20
CA ALA A 79 -6.07 0.57 -1.29
C ALA A 79 -7.04 -0.52 -1.76
N LEU A 80 -8.26 -0.13 -2.12
CA LEU A 80 -9.26 -1.08 -2.58
C LEU A 80 -8.89 -1.70 -3.93
N SER A 81 -8.12 -0.99 -4.75
CA SER A 81 -7.72 -1.53 -6.05
C SER A 81 -6.75 -2.70 -5.95
N ILE A 82 -6.02 -2.82 -4.84
CA ILE A 82 -5.05 -3.91 -4.66
C ILE A 82 -5.42 -4.89 -3.55
N ALA A 83 -6.36 -4.54 -2.69
CA ALA A 83 -6.74 -5.37 -1.56
C ALA A 83 -7.66 -6.51 -1.98
N ASP A 84 -7.63 -7.59 -1.22
CA ASP A 84 -8.60 -8.68 -1.36
C ASP A 84 -9.82 -8.40 -0.51
N TYR A 85 -9.60 -7.97 0.73
CA TYR A 85 -10.65 -7.71 1.70
C TYR A 85 -10.36 -6.40 2.41
N ALA A 86 -11.38 -5.65 2.79
CA ALA A 86 -11.17 -4.35 3.42
C ALA A 86 -12.15 -4.07 4.54
N TYR A 87 -11.68 -3.26 5.47
CA TYR A 87 -12.46 -2.74 6.59
C TYR A 87 -12.44 -1.22 6.50
N VAL A 88 -13.61 -0.60 6.56
CA VAL A 88 -13.71 0.86 6.62
C VAL A 88 -13.90 1.27 8.07
N ILE A 89 -12.99 2.12 8.56
CA ILE A 89 -12.98 2.54 9.96
C ILE A 89 -13.27 4.03 10.04
N GLU A 90 -14.24 4.38 10.89
CA GLU A 90 -14.56 5.76 11.20
C GLU A 90 -14.64 5.93 12.71
N THR A 91 -13.91 6.90 13.24
CA THR A 91 -13.93 7.23 14.67
C THR A 91 -13.70 5.99 15.55
N GLY A 92 -12.71 5.18 15.16
CA GLY A 92 -12.33 4.01 15.93
C GLY A 92 -13.26 2.80 15.79
N ARG A 93 -14.21 2.85 14.85
CA ARG A 93 -15.16 1.76 14.66
C ARG A 93 -15.13 1.27 13.22
N ILE A 94 -15.30 -0.05 13.05
CA ILE A 94 -15.50 -0.63 11.74
C ILE A 94 -16.95 -0.35 11.35
N VAL A 95 -17.15 0.46 10.31
CA VAL A 95 -18.49 0.83 9.85
C VAL A 95 -18.93 0.00 8.66
N LEU A 96 -17.97 -0.62 7.96
CA LEU A 96 -18.27 -1.44 6.78
C LEU A 96 -17.09 -2.37 6.55
N GLU A 97 -17.36 -3.55 6.03
CA GLU A 97 -16.30 -4.48 5.61
C GLU A 97 -16.80 -5.37 4.49
N GLY A 98 -15.87 -5.94 3.72
CA GLY A 98 -16.22 -6.84 2.64
C GLY A 98 -15.10 -7.03 1.66
N GLU A 99 -15.38 -7.79 0.62
CA GLU A 99 -14.45 -7.93 -0.49
C GLU A 99 -14.21 -6.57 -1.13
N ALA A 100 -12.92 -6.26 -1.38
CA ALA A 100 -12.55 -4.95 -1.90
C ALA A 100 -13.27 -4.62 -3.21
N LYS A 101 -13.41 -5.61 -4.08
CA LYS A 101 -14.09 -5.43 -5.35
C LYS A 101 -15.55 -5.00 -5.17
N SER A 102 -16.24 -5.60 -4.22
CA SER A 102 -17.63 -5.24 -3.91
C SER A 102 -17.72 -3.83 -3.33
N LEU A 103 -16.76 -3.45 -2.50
CA LEU A 103 -16.74 -2.11 -1.92
C LEU A 103 -16.46 -1.04 -2.98
N LEU A 104 -15.62 -1.34 -3.96
CA LEU A 104 -15.36 -0.41 -5.07
C LEU A 104 -16.61 -0.10 -5.88
N GLU A 105 -17.54 -1.05 -5.96
CA GLU A 105 -18.77 -0.90 -6.72
C GLU A 105 -19.92 -0.33 -5.89
N ASN A 106 -19.73 -0.18 -4.59
CA ASN A 106 -20.76 0.32 -3.68
C ASN A 106 -20.90 1.84 -3.81
N ASP A 107 -22.13 2.29 -4.11
CA ASP A 107 -22.38 3.72 -4.35
C ASP A 107 -22.13 4.58 -3.10
N ALA A 108 -22.46 4.08 -1.91
CA ALA A 108 -22.21 4.81 -0.68
C ALA A 108 -20.70 5.00 -0.44
N ILE A 109 -19.92 3.97 -0.73
CA ILE A 109 -18.46 4.05 -0.62
C ILE A 109 -17.89 5.04 -1.65
N LYS A 110 -18.37 4.98 -2.89
CA LYS A 110 -17.93 5.92 -3.93
C LYS A 110 -18.20 7.37 -3.50
N LYS A 111 -19.37 7.65 -2.97
CA LYS A 111 -19.72 8.99 -2.50
C LYS A 111 -18.87 9.43 -1.33
N ALA A 112 -18.70 8.56 -0.34
CA ALA A 112 -18.07 8.94 0.92
C ALA A 112 -16.55 8.98 0.84
N TYR A 113 -15.93 8.08 0.08
CA TYR A 113 -14.49 7.86 0.15
C TYR A 113 -13.75 7.89 -1.18
N LEU A 114 -14.43 7.74 -2.30
CA LEU A 114 -13.76 7.63 -3.59
C LEU A 114 -13.96 8.86 -4.50
N GLY A 115 -14.63 9.88 -3.98
CA GLY A 115 -14.80 11.13 -4.70
C GLY A 115 -15.87 11.07 -5.80
N GLY A 116 -16.78 10.18 -5.66
CA GLY A 116 -17.85 10.13 -6.61
C GLY A 116 -18.10 8.80 -7.21
#